data_645d3afe718faa6df2f0ad350f499cc8
#
_entry.id   645d3afe718faa6df2f0ad350f499cc8
#
_cell.length_a   1.000
_cell.length_b   1.000
_cell.length_c   1.000
_cell.angle_alpha   90.00
_cell.angle_beta   90.00
_cell.angle_gamma   90.00
#
_symmetry.space_group_name_H-M   'P 1'
#
loop_
_entity.id
_entity.type
_entity.pdbx_description
1 polymer ?
#
loop_
_entity_poly.entity_id
_entity_poly.type
_entity_poly.pdbx_seq_one_letter_code
_entity_poly.pdbx_strand_id
1 'polypeptide(L)'
;MGKKKKIPQIVREIQNNPPEPVNFAFEKNVSYSQLSMYTQCPKKWALNYRDGHKVVEQSIHMTFGSALHETLQMYLDVMYNESAAAADRVDLEEDFEERLRNCYADAYKKNNKTHFSTPEEIREFYNDGVEIISYLKKNRGKYFSKRGWSLVGCEIPIVLAPSIRLPRVKYMGFLDVVLYHEDTNKFVIIDIKTS
;
A
#
# COMPACT_ATOMS: atom_id res chain seq x y z
N MET A 1 -22.40 12.01 -30.97
CA MET A 1 -22.43 10.94 -29.95
C MET A 1 -21.05 10.29 -29.91
N GLY A 2 -20.23 10.63 -28.90
CA GLY A 2 -18.90 10.03 -28.71
C GLY A 2 -19.06 8.56 -28.33
N LYS A 3 -18.38 7.66 -29.07
CA LYS A 3 -18.31 6.25 -28.72
C LYS A 3 -17.67 6.15 -27.31
N LYS A 4 -18.41 5.64 -26.33
CA LYS A 4 -17.82 5.27 -25.02
C LYS A 4 -16.65 4.34 -25.32
N LYS A 5 -15.42 4.77 -25.03
CA LYS A 5 -14.24 3.91 -25.12
C LYS A 5 -14.45 2.76 -24.15
N LYS A 6 -14.26 1.53 -24.62
CA LYS A 6 -14.36 0.35 -23.75
C LYS A 6 -13.18 0.37 -22.76
N ILE A 7 -13.48 0.24 -21.49
CA ILE A 7 -12.45 -0.01 -20.46
C ILE A 7 -11.60 -1.21 -20.91
N PRO A 8 -10.25 -1.12 -20.86
CA PRO A 8 -9.37 -2.22 -21.22
C PRO A 8 -9.72 -3.52 -20.46
N GLN A 9 -9.56 -4.64 -21.11
CA GLN A 9 -9.88 -5.95 -20.51
C GLN A 9 -9.13 -6.17 -19.20
N ILE A 10 -7.84 -5.82 -19.16
CA ILE A 10 -7.01 -5.95 -17.96
C ILE A 10 -7.56 -5.18 -16.76
N VAL A 11 -8.11 -3.98 -16.97
CA VAL A 11 -8.72 -3.19 -15.90
C VAL A 11 -9.95 -3.89 -15.35
N ARG A 12 -10.80 -4.44 -16.24
CA ARG A 12 -11.98 -5.20 -15.83
C ARG A 12 -11.63 -6.49 -15.10
N GLU A 13 -10.60 -7.18 -15.56
CA GLU A 13 -10.12 -8.40 -14.92
C GLU A 13 -9.65 -8.13 -13.49
N ILE A 14 -8.87 -7.06 -13.28
CA ILE A 14 -8.41 -6.68 -11.95
C ILE A 14 -9.57 -6.21 -11.06
N GLN A 15 -10.51 -5.41 -11.60
CA GLN A 15 -11.66 -4.93 -10.84
C GLN A 15 -12.64 -6.05 -10.43
N ASN A 16 -12.85 -7.03 -11.32
CA ASN A 16 -13.77 -8.13 -11.06
C ASN A 16 -13.15 -9.28 -10.26
N ASN A 17 -11.83 -9.43 -10.39
CA ASN A 17 -11.05 -10.44 -9.69
C ASN A 17 -9.87 -9.71 -9.03
N PRO A 18 -10.08 -9.03 -7.90
CA PRO A 18 -8.96 -8.42 -7.20
C PRO A 18 -7.91 -9.50 -6.96
N PRO A 19 -6.63 -9.19 -7.23
CA PRO A 19 -5.58 -10.18 -7.16
C PRO A 19 -5.56 -10.80 -5.77
N GLU A 20 -5.72 -12.14 -5.71
CA GLU A 20 -5.55 -12.87 -4.46
C GLU A 20 -4.16 -12.61 -3.91
N PRO A 21 -3.97 -12.66 -2.58
CA PRO A 21 -2.65 -12.60 -1.97
C PRO A 21 -1.76 -13.62 -2.65
N VAL A 22 -0.83 -13.14 -3.48
CA VAL A 22 0.07 -14.05 -4.20
C VAL A 22 0.92 -14.77 -3.16
N ASN A 23 0.79 -16.08 -3.09
CA ASN A 23 1.71 -16.88 -2.31
C ASN A 23 3.07 -16.85 -3.04
N PHE A 24 3.96 -16.00 -2.55
CA PHE A 24 5.29 -15.79 -3.12
C PHE A 24 6.27 -16.93 -2.79
N ALA A 25 5.80 -18.17 -2.81
CA ALA A 25 6.64 -19.37 -2.61
C ALA A 25 7.56 -19.64 -3.82
N PHE A 26 8.21 -18.59 -4.34
CA PHE A 26 9.25 -18.76 -5.36
C PHE A 26 10.60 -19.02 -4.69
N GLU A 27 11.44 -19.81 -5.32
CA GLU A 27 12.76 -20.17 -4.77
C GLU A 27 13.65 -18.94 -4.48
N LYS A 28 13.51 -17.86 -5.26
CA LYS A 28 14.28 -16.63 -5.08
C LYS A 28 13.41 -15.40 -5.40
N ASN A 29 13.02 -14.72 -4.37
CA ASN A 29 12.26 -13.46 -4.46
C ASN A 29 13.16 -12.28 -4.17
N VAL A 30 13.06 -11.24 -4.98
CA VAL A 30 13.78 -9.98 -4.80
C VAL A 30 12.77 -8.85 -4.72
N SER A 31 12.62 -8.26 -3.55
CA SER A 31 11.82 -7.04 -3.37
C SER A 31 12.67 -5.78 -3.58
N TYR A 32 12.00 -4.64 -3.76
CA TYR A 32 12.69 -3.34 -3.80
C TYR A 32 13.56 -3.11 -2.56
N SER A 33 13.07 -3.47 -1.37
CA SER A 33 13.83 -3.33 -0.12
C SER A 33 15.11 -4.18 -0.12
N GLN A 34 15.06 -5.38 -0.69
CA GLN A 34 16.26 -6.20 -0.85
C GLN A 34 17.26 -5.57 -1.81
N LEU A 35 16.77 -5.07 -2.96
CA LEU A 35 17.61 -4.43 -3.95
C LEU A 35 18.26 -3.15 -3.39
N SER A 36 17.47 -2.30 -2.73
CA SER A 36 17.96 -1.09 -2.08
C SER A 36 19.02 -1.40 -1.02
N MET A 37 18.77 -2.40 -0.18
CA MET A 37 19.76 -2.81 0.83
C MET A 37 21.04 -3.35 0.19
N TYR A 38 20.94 -4.12 -0.89
CA TYR A 38 22.10 -4.64 -1.61
C TYR A 38 22.94 -3.52 -2.22
N THR A 39 22.30 -2.52 -2.85
CA THR A 39 23.01 -1.39 -3.44
C THR A 39 23.71 -0.50 -2.40
N GLN A 40 23.12 -0.37 -1.21
CA GLN A 40 23.73 0.37 -0.09
C GLN A 40 24.87 -0.41 0.56
N CYS A 41 24.65 -1.68 0.87
CA CYS A 41 25.65 -2.54 1.51
C CYS A 41 25.38 -4.02 1.21
N PRO A 42 26.12 -4.64 0.25
CA PRO A 42 25.97 -6.05 -0.07
C PRO A 42 26.17 -6.97 1.13
N LYS A 43 27.05 -6.61 2.08
CA LYS A 43 27.30 -7.39 3.30
C LYS A 43 26.08 -7.39 4.23
N LYS A 44 25.43 -6.22 4.41
CA LYS A 44 24.20 -6.09 5.18
C LYS A 44 23.09 -6.93 4.56
N TRP A 45 22.94 -6.86 3.24
CA TRP A 45 21.99 -7.69 2.51
C TRP A 45 22.26 -9.18 2.71
N ALA A 46 23.53 -9.62 2.59
CA ALA A 46 23.90 -11.03 2.76
C ALA A 46 23.53 -11.54 4.16
N LEU A 47 23.87 -10.80 5.22
CA LEU A 47 23.50 -11.15 6.59
C LEU A 47 21.98 -11.27 6.76
N ASN A 48 21.21 -10.32 6.22
CA ASN A 48 19.76 -10.29 6.40
C ASN A 48 19.03 -11.37 5.57
N TYR A 49 19.35 -11.50 4.29
CA TYR A 49 18.53 -12.28 3.36
C TYR A 49 19.15 -13.60 2.93
N ARG A 50 20.46 -13.71 2.86
CA ARG A 50 21.14 -14.95 2.51
C ARG A 50 21.40 -15.81 3.73
N ASP A 51 21.92 -15.21 4.80
CA ASP A 51 22.39 -15.92 5.99
C ASP A 51 21.32 -15.98 7.10
N GLY A 52 20.17 -15.34 6.89
CA GLY A 52 19.00 -15.44 7.76
C GLY A 52 19.10 -14.69 9.10
N HIS A 53 20.08 -13.80 9.26
CA HIS A 53 20.28 -12.99 10.49
C HIS A 53 19.40 -11.72 10.52
N LYS A 54 18.25 -11.75 9.81
CA LYS A 54 17.36 -10.60 9.78
C LYS A 54 16.75 -10.34 11.14
N VAL A 55 17.13 -9.23 11.76
CA VAL A 55 16.42 -8.68 12.93
C VAL A 55 15.38 -7.70 12.43
N VAL A 56 14.11 -8.00 12.67
CA VAL A 56 13.01 -7.08 12.40
C VAL A 56 12.67 -6.36 13.70
N GLU A 57 13.20 -5.17 13.87
CA GLU A 57 12.81 -4.30 14.96
C GLU A 57 11.43 -3.69 14.64
N GLN A 58 10.49 -3.91 15.53
CA GLN A 58 9.18 -3.26 15.43
C GLN A 58 9.34 -1.78 15.77
N SER A 59 8.60 -0.92 15.03
CA SER A 59 8.60 0.51 15.32
C SER A 59 7.20 1.10 15.12
N ILE A 60 6.93 2.18 15.81
CA ILE A 60 5.66 2.92 15.67
C ILE A 60 5.51 3.46 14.25
N HIS A 61 6.61 3.84 13.58
CA HIS A 61 6.57 4.29 12.19
C HIS A 61 6.02 3.23 11.23
N MET A 62 6.43 1.96 11.39
CA MET A 62 5.93 0.85 10.57
C MET A 62 4.44 0.61 10.83
N THR A 63 4.05 0.61 12.10
CA THR A 63 2.66 0.40 12.53
C THR A 63 1.75 1.51 12.02
N PHE A 64 2.17 2.76 12.19
CA PHE A 64 1.51 3.95 11.69
C PHE A 64 1.36 3.92 10.16
N GLY A 65 2.48 3.65 9.46
CA GLY A 65 2.49 3.56 8.00
C GLY A 65 1.46 2.57 7.49
N SER A 66 1.45 1.34 8.04
CA SER A 66 0.48 0.31 7.64
C SER A 66 -0.97 0.76 7.88
N ALA A 67 -1.27 1.27 9.08
CA ALA A 67 -2.62 1.71 9.41
C ALA A 67 -3.11 2.85 8.51
N LEU A 68 -2.26 3.86 8.28
CA LEU A 68 -2.61 4.99 7.42
C LEU A 68 -2.80 4.58 5.96
N HIS A 69 -1.93 3.71 5.42
CA HIS A 69 -2.09 3.14 4.07
C HIS A 69 -3.45 2.46 3.92
N GLU A 70 -3.80 1.56 4.82
CA GLU A 70 -5.07 0.82 4.76
C GLU A 70 -6.28 1.75 4.85
N THR A 71 -6.24 2.78 5.72
CA THR A 71 -7.31 3.77 5.84
C THR A 71 -7.48 4.59 4.56
N LEU A 72 -6.37 5.06 3.97
CA LEU A 72 -6.42 5.84 2.73
C LEU A 72 -6.87 5.00 1.53
N GLN A 73 -6.45 3.75 1.46
CA GLN A 73 -6.87 2.82 0.40
C GLN A 73 -8.36 2.51 0.51
N MET A 74 -8.88 2.28 1.71
CA MET A 74 -10.32 2.08 1.94
C MET A 74 -11.12 3.32 1.54
N TYR A 75 -10.66 4.52 1.92
CA TYR A 75 -11.30 5.77 1.49
C TYR A 75 -11.39 5.90 -0.03
N LEU A 76 -10.29 5.58 -0.74
CA LEU A 76 -10.25 5.63 -2.20
C LEU A 76 -11.14 4.56 -2.82
N ASP A 77 -11.18 3.37 -2.25
CA ASP A 77 -12.05 2.29 -2.71
C ASP A 77 -13.53 2.71 -2.66
N VAL A 78 -14.00 3.22 -1.52
CA VAL A 78 -15.38 3.74 -1.37
C VAL A 78 -15.61 4.91 -2.32
N MET A 79 -14.64 5.83 -2.46
CA MET A 79 -14.78 7.00 -3.33
C MET A 79 -14.98 6.60 -4.79
N TYR A 80 -14.20 5.67 -5.30
CA TYR A 80 -14.25 5.29 -6.71
C TYR A 80 -15.36 4.29 -7.03
N ASN A 81 -15.61 3.33 -6.17
CA ASN A 81 -16.61 2.29 -6.41
C ASN A 81 -18.04 2.75 -6.08
N GLU A 82 -18.21 3.62 -5.09
CA GLU A 82 -19.50 4.20 -4.75
C GLU A 82 -19.59 5.67 -5.17
N SER A 83 -19.21 6.56 -4.27
CA SER A 83 -19.21 8.01 -4.53
C SER A 83 -18.26 8.76 -3.59
N ALA A 84 -17.86 9.97 -4.01
CA ALA A 84 -17.12 10.87 -3.14
C ALA A 84 -17.94 11.23 -1.87
N ALA A 85 -19.26 11.39 -2.01
CA ALA A 85 -20.13 11.67 -0.87
C ALA A 85 -20.27 10.46 0.07
N ALA A 86 -20.19 9.22 -0.43
CA ALA A 86 -20.15 8.05 0.41
C ALA A 86 -18.83 7.98 1.19
N ALA A 87 -17.70 8.19 0.52
CA ALA A 87 -16.39 8.22 1.16
C ALA A 87 -16.28 9.31 2.23
N ASP A 88 -16.86 10.50 1.98
CA ASP A 88 -16.84 11.60 2.96
C ASP A 88 -17.67 11.32 4.23
N ARG A 89 -18.64 10.39 4.15
CA ARG A 89 -19.44 9.97 5.31
C ARG A 89 -18.76 8.93 6.17
N VAL A 90 -17.72 8.29 5.66
CA VAL A 90 -16.94 7.33 6.46
C VAL A 90 -16.21 8.08 7.57
N ASP A 91 -16.33 7.58 8.79
CA ASP A 91 -15.50 8.06 9.89
C ASP A 91 -14.09 7.49 9.78
N LEU A 92 -13.25 8.26 9.08
CA LEU A 92 -11.87 7.84 8.83
C LEU A 92 -10.99 7.93 10.08
N GLU A 93 -11.38 8.74 11.06
CA GLU A 93 -10.62 8.84 12.32
C GLU A 93 -10.85 7.58 13.14
N GLU A 94 -12.09 7.12 13.24
CA GLU A 94 -12.43 5.86 13.92
C GLU A 94 -11.77 4.66 13.20
N ASP A 95 -11.89 4.58 11.87
CA ASP A 95 -11.25 3.51 11.07
C ASP A 95 -9.73 3.49 11.27
N PHE A 96 -9.09 4.67 11.24
CA PHE A 96 -7.65 4.78 11.45
C PHE A 96 -7.24 4.36 12.87
N GLU A 97 -7.99 4.79 13.89
CA GLU A 97 -7.73 4.40 15.29
C GLU A 97 -7.80 2.88 15.45
N GLU A 98 -8.84 2.24 14.89
CA GLU A 98 -8.99 0.80 14.94
C GLU A 98 -7.83 0.08 14.26
N ARG A 99 -7.45 0.52 13.04
CA ARG A 99 -6.32 -0.06 12.30
C ARG A 99 -5.00 0.12 13.03
N LEU A 100 -4.74 1.32 13.54
CA LEU A 100 -3.52 1.61 14.31
C LEU A 100 -3.42 0.69 15.54
N ARG A 101 -4.54 0.51 16.25
CA ARG A 101 -4.63 -0.39 17.41
C ARG A 101 -4.36 -1.84 17.02
N ASN A 102 -4.97 -2.32 15.93
CA ASN A 102 -4.81 -3.68 15.44
C ASN A 102 -3.38 -3.94 14.95
N CYS A 103 -2.82 -3.04 14.14
CA CYS A 103 -1.44 -3.12 13.69
C CYS A 103 -0.43 -3.12 14.86
N TYR A 104 -0.68 -2.27 15.87
CA TYR A 104 0.16 -2.23 17.07
C TYR A 104 0.06 -3.53 17.88
N ALA A 105 -1.15 -4.06 18.06
CA ALA A 105 -1.35 -5.31 18.80
C ALA A 105 -0.65 -6.50 18.11
N ASP A 106 -0.67 -6.56 16.79
CA ASP A 106 0.02 -7.61 16.03
C ASP A 106 1.54 -7.43 16.07
N ALA A 107 2.04 -6.21 15.96
CA ALA A 107 3.46 -5.91 16.12
C ALA A 107 3.95 -6.23 17.53
N TYR A 108 3.17 -5.92 18.57
CA TYR A 108 3.45 -6.26 19.96
C TYR A 108 3.57 -7.78 20.17
N LYS A 109 2.65 -8.58 19.60
CA LYS A 109 2.73 -10.04 19.63
C LYS A 109 4.02 -10.55 18.98
N LYS A 110 4.36 -10.00 17.78
CA LYS A 110 5.60 -10.35 17.05
C LYS A 110 6.87 -9.92 17.78
N ASN A 111 6.79 -8.88 18.59
CA ASN A 111 7.90 -8.36 19.42
C ASN A 111 7.99 -9.03 20.81
N ASN A 112 7.62 -10.31 20.91
CA ASN A 112 7.63 -11.08 22.14
C ASN A 112 6.87 -10.40 23.30
N LYS A 113 5.76 -9.72 23.00
CA LYS A 113 4.93 -8.97 23.94
C LYS A 113 5.71 -7.87 24.67
N THR A 114 6.66 -7.25 23.99
CA THR A 114 7.40 -6.10 24.49
C THR A 114 6.97 -4.85 23.74
N HIS A 115 6.65 -3.78 24.47
CA HIS A 115 6.34 -2.49 23.86
C HIS A 115 7.57 -1.92 23.16
N PHE A 116 7.36 -1.29 22.02
CA PHE A 116 8.40 -0.70 21.16
C PHE A 116 8.19 0.80 20.96
N SER A 117 7.25 1.37 21.70
CA SER A 117 6.96 2.82 21.73
C SER A 117 6.32 3.19 23.06
N THR A 118 6.39 4.48 23.41
CA THR A 118 5.74 5.05 24.57
C THR A 118 4.29 5.43 24.29
N PRO A 119 3.43 5.60 25.29
CA PRO A 119 2.08 6.10 25.10
C PRO A 119 2.03 7.50 24.45
N GLU A 120 3.03 8.34 24.74
CA GLU A 120 3.17 9.68 24.18
C GLU A 120 3.46 9.61 22.68
N GLU A 121 4.38 8.75 22.24
CA GLU A 121 4.67 8.52 20.83
C GLU A 121 3.44 8.00 20.10
N ILE A 122 2.72 7.03 20.66
CA ILE A 122 1.48 6.51 20.03
C ILE A 122 0.47 7.63 19.83
N ARG A 123 0.32 8.51 20.82
CA ARG A 123 -0.60 9.66 20.73
C ARG A 123 -0.16 10.67 19.67
N GLU A 124 1.14 10.95 19.57
CA GLU A 124 1.70 11.83 18.56
C GLU A 124 1.38 11.30 17.16
N PHE A 125 1.72 10.05 16.87
CA PHE A 125 1.44 9.41 15.59
C PHE A 125 -0.07 9.33 15.26
N TYR A 126 -0.91 9.10 16.28
CA TYR A 126 -2.35 9.14 16.08
C TYR A 126 -2.80 10.55 15.64
N ASN A 127 -2.35 11.60 16.31
CA ASN A 127 -2.69 12.98 15.95
C ASN A 127 -2.20 13.34 14.54
N ASP A 128 -0.98 12.95 14.18
CA ASP A 128 -0.42 13.16 12.84
C ASP A 128 -1.29 12.46 11.78
N GLY A 129 -1.73 11.24 12.04
CA GLY A 129 -2.63 10.51 11.15
C GLY A 129 -3.97 11.21 10.95
N VAL A 130 -4.58 11.70 12.03
CA VAL A 130 -5.83 12.48 11.96
C VAL A 130 -5.64 13.76 11.15
N GLU A 131 -4.52 14.46 11.32
CA GLU A 131 -4.20 15.67 10.53
C GLU A 131 -4.03 15.34 9.04
N ILE A 132 -3.34 14.26 8.70
CA ILE A 132 -3.16 13.80 7.32
C ILE A 132 -4.52 13.45 6.69
N ILE A 133 -5.36 12.72 7.39
CA ILE A 133 -6.70 12.34 6.94
C ILE A 133 -7.56 13.58 6.70
N SER A 134 -7.58 14.51 7.65
CA SER A 134 -8.30 15.78 7.54
C SER A 134 -7.81 16.62 6.36
N TYR A 135 -6.48 16.70 6.17
CA TYR A 135 -5.87 17.37 5.03
C TYR A 135 -6.30 16.73 3.71
N LEU A 136 -6.26 15.39 3.61
CA LEU A 136 -6.66 14.66 2.43
C LEU A 136 -8.14 14.92 2.09
N LYS A 137 -9.05 14.78 3.04
CA LYS A 137 -10.49 15.06 2.84
C LYS A 137 -10.70 16.47 2.30
N LYS A 138 -10.06 17.47 2.90
CA LYS A 138 -10.17 18.88 2.51
C LYS A 138 -9.59 19.15 1.12
N ASN A 139 -8.51 18.49 0.75
CA ASN A 139 -7.76 18.74 -0.49
C ASN A 139 -7.95 17.62 -1.54
N ARG A 140 -8.87 16.69 -1.30
CA ARG A 140 -9.10 15.53 -2.19
C ARG A 140 -9.15 15.89 -3.66
N GLY A 141 -9.90 16.94 -4.04
CA GLY A 141 -10.05 17.35 -5.42
C GLY A 141 -8.76 17.78 -6.14
N LYS A 142 -7.67 18.01 -5.40
CA LYS A 142 -6.35 18.29 -5.97
C LYS A 142 -5.61 17.03 -6.39
N TYR A 143 -5.88 15.91 -5.71
CA TYR A 143 -5.13 14.66 -5.87
C TYR A 143 -5.97 13.58 -6.56
N PHE A 144 -7.26 13.53 -6.23
CA PHE A 144 -8.16 12.48 -6.67
C PHE A 144 -9.41 13.07 -7.29
N SER A 145 -9.68 12.70 -8.54
CA SER A 145 -10.90 13.07 -9.26
C SER A 145 -11.60 11.82 -9.75
N LYS A 146 -12.91 11.77 -9.61
CA LYS A 146 -13.71 10.68 -10.18
C LYS A 146 -14.06 10.95 -11.67
N ARG A 147 -13.84 12.17 -12.18
CA ARG A 147 -14.19 12.55 -13.55
C ARG A 147 -13.26 11.87 -14.56
N GLY A 148 -13.77 10.84 -15.22
CA GLY A 148 -13.03 10.05 -16.20
C GLY A 148 -12.00 9.09 -15.59
N TRP A 149 -11.86 9.05 -14.26
CA TRP A 149 -10.97 8.14 -13.55
C TRP A 149 -11.74 7.00 -12.90
N SER A 150 -11.17 5.82 -12.97
CA SER A 150 -11.61 4.63 -12.23
C SER A 150 -10.45 4.05 -11.42
N LEU A 151 -10.77 3.47 -10.28
CA LEU A 151 -9.80 2.71 -9.49
C LEU A 151 -9.60 1.34 -10.15
N VAL A 152 -8.37 1.03 -10.50
CA VAL A 152 -8.00 -0.31 -10.98
C VAL A 152 -7.86 -1.25 -9.80
N GLY A 153 -7.22 -0.78 -8.74
CA GLY A 153 -7.09 -1.48 -7.47
C GLY A 153 -6.07 -0.83 -6.54
N CYS A 154 -6.07 -1.34 -5.30
CA CYS A 154 -5.06 -1.05 -4.29
C CYS A 154 -4.23 -2.32 -4.04
N GLU A 155 -2.99 -2.16 -3.57
CA GLU A 155 -2.05 -3.27 -3.28
C GLU A 155 -1.95 -4.29 -4.44
N ILE A 156 -1.87 -3.78 -5.67
CA ILE A 156 -1.79 -4.65 -6.84
C ILE A 156 -0.43 -5.33 -6.88
N PRO A 157 -0.34 -6.67 -6.76
CA PRO A 157 0.92 -7.37 -6.77
C PRO A 157 1.56 -7.35 -8.15
N ILE A 158 2.87 -7.10 -8.18
CA ILE A 158 3.70 -7.22 -9.38
C ILE A 158 4.68 -8.34 -9.18
N VAL A 159 4.74 -9.26 -10.16
CA VAL A 159 5.74 -10.32 -10.22
C VAL A 159 6.36 -10.34 -11.61
N LEU A 160 7.63 -10.07 -11.70
CA LEU A 160 8.37 -10.00 -12.96
C LEU A 160 9.58 -10.92 -12.93
N ALA A 161 9.80 -11.67 -14.02
CA ALA A 161 11.07 -12.35 -14.25
C ALA A 161 12.07 -11.34 -14.83
N PRO A 162 13.22 -11.09 -14.16
CA PRO A 162 14.18 -10.08 -14.62
C PRO A 162 14.85 -10.45 -15.95
N SER A 163 14.89 -11.75 -16.25
CA SER A 163 15.52 -12.27 -17.46
C SER A 163 15.02 -13.68 -17.77
N ILE A 164 14.94 -14.00 -19.07
CA ILE A 164 14.70 -15.37 -19.55
C ILE A 164 15.80 -16.32 -19.06
N ARG A 165 17.03 -15.82 -18.85
CA ARG A 165 18.17 -16.61 -18.35
C ARG A 165 18.09 -16.91 -16.86
N LEU A 166 17.25 -16.19 -16.10
CA LEU A 166 17.06 -16.36 -14.66
C LEU A 166 15.58 -16.55 -14.31
N PRO A 167 14.91 -17.57 -14.86
CA PRO A 167 13.46 -17.73 -14.73
C PRO A 167 13.01 -18.01 -13.29
N ARG A 168 13.90 -18.51 -12.44
CA ARG A 168 13.62 -18.79 -11.01
C ARG A 168 13.74 -17.58 -10.10
N VAL A 169 14.37 -16.49 -10.58
CA VAL A 169 14.43 -15.22 -9.84
C VAL A 169 13.22 -14.39 -10.23
N LYS A 170 12.47 -13.89 -9.26
CA LYS A 170 11.32 -13.00 -9.47
C LYS A 170 11.54 -11.70 -8.73
N TYR A 171 11.35 -10.58 -9.42
CA TYR A 171 11.12 -9.30 -8.77
C TYR A 171 9.66 -9.24 -8.34
N MET A 172 9.45 -8.78 -7.13
CA MET A 172 8.12 -8.68 -6.55
C MET A 172 7.94 -7.36 -5.82
N GLY A 173 6.72 -6.85 -5.85
CA GLY A 173 6.31 -5.65 -5.16
C GLY A 173 4.79 -5.47 -5.24
N PHE A 174 4.33 -4.38 -4.66
CA PHE A 174 2.94 -3.98 -4.69
C PHE A 174 2.86 -2.55 -5.20
N LEU A 175 1.78 -2.25 -5.93
CA LEU A 175 1.42 -0.90 -6.31
C LEU A 175 0.33 -0.43 -5.34
N ASP A 176 0.62 0.60 -4.57
CA ASP A 176 -0.29 1.05 -3.50
C ASP A 176 -1.66 1.44 -4.05
N VAL A 177 -1.71 2.26 -5.10
CA VAL A 177 -2.95 2.65 -5.77
C VAL A 177 -2.71 2.78 -7.27
N VAL A 178 -3.60 2.21 -8.08
CA VAL A 178 -3.57 2.34 -9.53
C VAL A 178 -4.89 2.90 -10.03
N LEU A 179 -4.82 4.01 -10.75
CA LEU A 179 -5.96 4.67 -11.39
C LEU A 179 -5.85 4.56 -12.91
N TYR A 180 -7.00 4.50 -13.59
CA TYR A 180 -7.11 4.51 -15.03
C TYR A 180 -8.03 5.64 -15.49
N HIS A 181 -7.60 6.42 -16.51
CA HIS A 181 -8.40 7.46 -17.12
C HIS A 181 -8.98 7.02 -18.47
N GLU A 182 -10.30 6.90 -18.54
CA GLU A 182 -11.01 6.32 -19.67
C GLU A 182 -10.81 7.12 -20.97
N ASP A 183 -10.89 8.47 -20.91
CA ASP A 183 -10.83 9.31 -22.12
C ASP A 183 -9.42 9.38 -22.72
N THR A 184 -8.39 9.38 -21.87
CA THR A 184 -6.99 9.54 -22.29
C THR A 184 -6.24 8.24 -22.39
N ASN A 185 -6.85 7.12 -21.95
CA ASN A 185 -6.21 5.80 -21.88
C ASN A 185 -4.88 5.81 -21.13
N LYS A 186 -4.86 6.50 -19.98
CA LYS A 186 -3.67 6.66 -19.14
C LYS A 186 -3.84 5.94 -17.81
N PHE A 187 -2.76 5.34 -17.35
CA PHE A 187 -2.63 4.84 -15.97
C PHE A 187 -1.85 5.85 -15.13
N VAL A 188 -2.26 5.97 -13.88
CA VAL A 188 -1.50 6.66 -12.84
C VAL A 188 -1.27 5.67 -11.70
N ILE A 189 -0.02 5.53 -11.31
CA ILE A 189 0.40 4.75 -10.16
C ILE A 189 0.76 5.74 -9.06
N ILE A 190 0.15 5.58 -7.90
CA ILE A 190 0.39 6.42 -6.73
C ILE A 190 1.03 5.54 -5.67
N ASP A 191 2.16 5.98 -5.18
CA ASP A 191 2.91 5.37 -4.09
C ASP A 191 2.74 6.27 -2.86
N ILE A 192 2.18 5.73 -1.78
CA ILE A 192 1.88 6.48 -0.56
C ILE A 192 3.08 6.40 0.36
N LYS A 193 3.63 7.55 0.74
CA LYS A 193 4.75 7.64 1.68
C LYS A 193 4.31 8.33 2.96
N THR A 194 4.63 7.72 4.07
CA THR A 194 4.25 8.18 5.42
C THR A 194 5.45 8.60 6.26
N SER A 195 6.61 8.74 5.65
CA SER A 195 7.87 9.19 6.27
C SER A 195 8.40 10.42 5.59
#